data_a7077fe933d518cfbd5a0189982a5de8
#
_entry.id   a7077fe933d518cfbd5a0189982a5de8
#
_cell.length_a   1.000
_cell.length_b   1.000
_cell.length_c   1.000
_cell.angle_alpha   90.00
_cell.angle_beta   90.00
_cell.angle_gamma   90.00
#
_symmetry.space_group_name_H-M   'P 1'
#
loop_
_entity.id
_entity.type
_entity.pdbx_description
1 polymer ?
#
loop_
_entity_poly.entity_id
_entity_poly.type
_entity_poly.pdbx_seq_one_letter_code
_entity_poly.pdbx_strand_id
1 'polypeptide(L)'
;MYEESQDLLQKNTMEFIHDGIKYQWNEEECNYSVLPNDYRGEITIPAFIHNAPVVRLATDAFFDCAELTAITLPETLEEIGHSAFEACRQLKEIYIPDSVRQIGLDAFSDCTSLQRIRLPKSIHELPISMCEDCTALTEVILPEYVKVIESAFQGCTSLKQITLPEGLEELGWCAFNGCKSLQKIILPTTLRRLNNFAFSNCEQLRSIVIPEGVEYIPMGCFHGCTHLSDLVLPSTVVDINVDALNYTAWMKQQDDGLVYYNDLLFTWKGSNLPNNGHLTVREGTRIICDQALQQCRDLRSIILPNSIHRIGQEAFSCTYLQHIVMPDGLREIHSGAFMCCPHLQSITIPASVCEIGVDLFTGCEQLQHIEVHPDNPYYDSRNDCNAIIRKKDNCLVAGCCNTQIPEDVKIIGESAFMDQHTSKHLVLPQSLTKIERCAFCLCEDLEEIIFPESLTTVCDGAFDDTAWWEKQSAGAVYINNILYKYKPHVHSGECEPHCFVREGTTQIASCAFEDLTKPLYVILPAHTVEVHKNACAYAEEHVKILTQEEWRAIKP
;
A
#
# COMPACT_ATOMS: atom_id res chain seq x y z
N MET A 1 -19.17 29.67 -10.75
CA MET A 1 -20.21 28.64 -10.59
C MET A 1 -20.06 27.76 -9.35
N TYR A 2 -18.87 27.66 -8.72
CA TYR A 2 -18.67 26.92 -7.45
C TYR A 2 -18.88 27.78 -6.20
N GLU A 3 -18.70 29.08 -6.27
CA GLU A 3 -18.97 30.01 -5.16
C GLU A 3 -20.46 30.36 -5.00
N GLU A 4 -21.24 30.32 -6.09
CA GLU A 4 -22.69 30.56 -6.02
C GLU A 4 -23.49 29.39 -5.44
N SER A 5 -22.93 28.17 -5.43
CA SER A 5 -23.60 27.00 -4.82
C SER A 5 -23.41 26.89 -3.30
N GLN A 6 -22.38 27.51 -2.72
CA GLN A 6 -22.21 27.58 -1.26
C GLN A 6 -23.09 28.67 -0.61
N ASP A 7 -23.33 29.76 -1.31
CA ASP A 7 -24.21 30.83 -0.80
C ASP A 7 -25.71 30.47 -0.85
N LEU A 8 -26.13 29.53 -1.68
CA LEU A 8 -27.52 29.06 -1.74
C LEU A 8 -27.87 28.02 -0.66
N LEU A 9 -26.85 27.32 -0.09
CA LEU A 9 -27.02 26.37 1.02
C LEU A 9 -27.11 27.05 2.40
N GLN A 10 -26.73 28.33 2.52
CA GLN A 10 -26.77 29.06 3.80
C GLN A 10 -28.13 29.75 4.10
N LYS A 11 -29.13 29.63 3.26
CA LYS A 11 -30.33 30.48 3.35
C LYS A 11 -31.54 29.91 4.09
N ASN A 12 -31.56 28.64 4.54
CA ASN A 12 -32.77 28.04 5.17
C ASN A 12 -32.53 27.26 6.46
N THR A 13 -31.46 27.51 7.22
CA THR A 13 -31.17 26.80 8.47
C THR A 13 -31.34 27.75 9.67
N MET A 14 -32.43 27.58 10.45
CA MET A 14 -32.57 28.31 11.72
C MET A 14 -31.87 27.53 12.84
N GLU A 15 -30.80 28.11 13.39
CA GLU A 15 -30.16 27.64 14.62
C GLU A 15 -30.83 28.28 15.84
N PHE A 16 -31.02 27.53 16.91
CA PHE A 16 -31.54 28.00 18.18
C PHE A 16 -31.08 27.13 19.34
N ILE A 17 -31.26 27.63 20.56
CA ILE A 17 -30.95 26.90 21.79
C ILE A 17 -32.27 26.52 22.49
N HIS A 18 -32.42 25.25 22.85
CA HIS A 18 -33.52 24.75 23.66
C HIS A 18 -32.94 23.88 24.78
N ASP A 19 -33.30 24.19 26.03
CA ASP A 19 -32.80 23.50 27.25
C ASP A 19 -31.25 23.37 27.28
N GLY A 20 -30.55 24.42 26.81
CA GLY A 20 -29.09 24.47 26.80
C GLY A 20 -28.40 23.71 25.62
N ILE A 21 -29.18 23.06 24.77
CA ILE A 21 -28.69 22.34 23.61
C ILE A 21 -28.93 23.15 22.35
N LYS A 22 -27.92 23.24 21.48
CA LYS A 22 -27.97 23.94 20.19
C LYS A 22 -28.53 23.03 19.12
N TYR A 23 -29.52 23.47 18.40
CA TYR A 23 -30.19 22.73 17.33
C TYR A 23 -30.18 23.50 16.02
N GLN A 24 -30.25 22.75 14.92
CA GLN A 24 -30.52 23.24 13.59
C GLN A 24 -31.80 22.61 13.06
N TRP A 25 -32.68 23.43 12.51
CA TRP A 25 -33.85 22.96 11.79
C TRP A 25 -33.52 22.63 10.36
N ASN A 26 -33.87 21.44 9.90
CA ASN A 26 -33.82 21.05 8.49
C ASN A 26 -35.24 21.14 7.89
N GLU A 27 -35.44 22.13 7.06
CA GLU A 27 -36.74 22.44 6.46
C GLU A 27 -37.18 21.35 5.46
N GLU A 28 -36.24 20.77 4.71
CA GLU A 28 -36.55 19.76 3.70
C GLU A 28 -36.98 18.43 4.32
N GLU A 29 -36.36 18.01 5.41
CA GLU A 29 -36.63 16.77 6.11
C GLU A 29 -37.62 16.93 7.28
N CYS A 30 -37.99 18.16 7.63
CA CYS A 30 -38.85 18.50 8.77
C CYS A 30 -38.37 17.87 10.09
N ASN A 31 -37.07 17.95 10.39
CA ASN A 31 -36.45 17.39 11.57
C ASN A 31 -35.38 18.32 12.18
N TYR A 32 -34.81 17.91 13.31
CA TYR A 32 -33.74 18.64 13.98
C TYR A 32 -32.44 17.84 14.04
N SER A 33 -31.32 18.56 13.92
CA SER A 33 -29.98 18.09 14.22
C SER A 33 -29.43 18.81 15.46
N VAL A 34 -28.70 18.08 16.33
CA VAL A 34 -27.91 18.66 17.41
C VAL A 34 -26.60 19.18 16.83
N LEU A 35 -26.26 20.41 17.13
CA LEU A 35 -25.06 21.10 16.64
C LEU A 35 -23.94 21.13 17.69
N PRO A 36 -22.68 21.35 17.26
CA PRO A 36 -21.54 21.54 18.17
C PRO A 36 -21.75 22.68 19.16
N ASN A 37 -21.38 22.42 20.42
CA ASN A 37 -21.32 23.43 21.51
C ASN A 37 -20.48 22.82 22.66
N ASP A 38 -20.07 23.65 23.61
CA ASP A 38 -19.38 23.25 24.84
C ASP A 38 -20.38 22.67 25.87
N TYR A 39 -20.68 21.36 25.74
CA TYR A 39 -21.62 20.68 26.62
C TYR A 39 -20.94 20.09 27.84
N ARG A 40 -21.58 20.17 29.01
CA ARG A 40 -21.01 19.71 30.28
C ARG A 40 -22.04 18.99 31.14
N GLY A 41 -21.55 18.11 32.03
CA GLY A 41 -22.40 17.40 33.00
C GLY A 41 -23.29 16.34 32.36
N GLU A 42 -24.56 16.32 32.74
CA GLU A 42 -25.54 15.37 32.23
C GLU A 42 -26.45 16.03 31.21
N ILE A 43 -26.57 15.47 30.03
CA ILE A 43 -27.38 16.00 28.92
C ILE A 43 -28.49 14.99 28.57
N THR A 44 -29.70 15.52 28.37
CA THR A 44 -30.81 14.73 27.83
C THR A 44 -31.32 15.39 26.56
N ILE A 45 -31.24 14.70 25.43
CA ILE A 45 -31.74 15.16 24.14
C ILE A 45 -33.21 14.70 24.02
N PRO A 46 -34.17 15.64 23.85
CA PRO A 46 -35.59 15.31 23.69
C PRO A 46 -35.83 14.62 22.34
N ALA A 47 -36.79 13.68 22.29
CA ALA A 47 -37.18 13.03 21.04
C ALA A 47 -37.86 13.99 20.06
N PHE A 48 -38.57 15.00 20.56
CA PHE A 48 -39.33 15.96 19.76
C PHE A 48 -39.14 17.36 20.28
N ILE A 49 -39.02 18.33 19.36
CA ILE A 49 -39.07 19.78 19.62
C ILE A 49 -40.13 20.35 18.70
N HIS A 50 -41.10 21.08 19.26
CA HIS A 50 -42.23 21.65 18.50
C HIS A 50 -42.94 20.65 17.59
N ASN A 51 -43.11 19.41 18.05
CA ASN A 51 -43.69 18.26 17.33
C ASN A 51 -42.86 17.70 16.15
N ALA A 52 -41.62 18.17 15.97
CA ALA A 52 -40.70 17.59 14.97
C ALA A 52 -39.60 16.77 15.66
N PRO A 53 -39.17 15.60 15.08
CA PRO A 53 -38.23 14.71 15.72
C PRO A 53 -36.80 15.27 15.69
N VAL A 54 -36.01 14.91 16.70
CA VAL A 54 -34.54 15.05 16.69
C VAL A 54 -33.95 13.74 16.17
N VAL A 55 -33.34 13.79 14.98
CA VAL A 55 -32.91 12.57 14.26
C VAL A 55 -31.41 12.45 14.05
N ARG A 56 -30.65 13.54 14.25
CA ARG A 56 -29.22 13.56 13.93
C ARG A 56 -28.41 14.27 15.01
N LEU A 57 -27.22 13.72 15.30
CA LEU A 57 -26.11 14.47 15.86
C LEU A 57 -25.23 14.90 14.71
N ALA A 58 -24.97 16.20 14.57
CA ALA A 58 -24.10 16.72 13.53
C ALA A 58 -22.64 16.25 13.74
N THR A 59 -21.80 16.43 12.72
CA THR A 59 -20.35 16.33 12.88
C THR A 59 -19.90 17.21 14.04
N ASP A 60 -19.00 16.68 14.89
CA ASP A 60 -18.44 17.35 16.06
C ASP A 60 -19.49 17.78 17.13
N ALA A 61 -20.70 17.23 17.13
CA ALA A 61 -21.80 17.70 17.99
C ALA A 61 -21.39 17.86 19.47
N PHE A 62 -20.60 16.91 20.01
CA PHE A 62 -20.05 16.92 21.38
C PHE A 62 -18.52 16.80 21.38
N PHE A 63 -17.86 17.19 20.28
CA PHE A 63 -16.40 17.13 20.17
C PHE A 63 -15.71 17.87 21.32
N ASP A 64 -14.72 17.21 21.96
CA ASP A 64 -13.94 17.70 23.11
C ASP A 64 -14.81 18.20 24.30
N CYS A 65 -16.03 17.70 24.43
CA CYS A 65 -16.86 17.96 25.62
C CYS A 65 -16.31 17.15 26.82
N ALA A 66 -15.08 17.50 27.26
CA ALA A 66 -14.33 16.76 28.25
C ALA A 66 -15.02 16.67 29.63
N GLU A 67 -15.97 17.54 29.93
CA GLU A 67 -16.77 17.55 31.18
C GLU A 67 -18.14 16.90 31.00
N LEU A 68 -18.48 16.32 29.84
CA LEU A 68 -19.72 15.56 29.62
C LEU A 68 -19.62 14.24 30.38
N THR A 69 -20.47 14.04 31.38
CA THR A 69 -20.45 12.85 32.26
C THR A 69 -21.48 11.79 31.89
N ALA A 70 -22.62 12.20 31.34
CA ALA A 70 -23.68 11.33 30.88
C ALA A 70 -24.50 11.98 29.75
N ILE A 71 -25.03 11.17 28.86
CA ILE A 71 -25.95 11.62 27.82
C ILE A 71 -27.08 10.60 27.61
N THR A 72 -28.30 11.11 27.44
CA THR A 72 -29.45 10.32 27.03
C THR A 72 -29.82 10.70 25.60
N LEU A 73 -29.72 9.72 24.69
CA LEU A 73 -30.08 9.86 23.29
C LEU A 73 -31.56 9.47 23.07
N PRO A 74 -32.29 10.16 22.19
CA PRO A 74 -33.70 9.88 21.94
C PRO A 74 -33.88 8.67 21.01
N GLU A 75 -34.97 7.95 21.15
CA GLU A 75 -35.36 6.81 20.28
C GLU A 75 -35.74 7.23 18.85
N THR A 76 -35.76 8.52 18.55
CA THR A 76 -35.92 9.08 17.20
C THR A 76 -34.60 9.28 16.45
N LEU A 77 -33.45 9.11 17.14
CA LEU A 77 -32.15 9.34 16.56
C LEU A 77 -31.81 8.30 15.48
N GLU A 78 -31.43 8.75 14.30
CA GLU A 78 -31.11 7.90 13.16
C GLU A 78 -29.61 7.95 12.79
N GLU A 79 -28.94 9.09 13.11
CA GLU A 79 -27.55 9.32 12.72
C GLU A 79 -26.72 9.95 13.85
N ILE A 80 -25.51 9.42 14.03
CA ILE A 80 -24.44 10.01 14.84
C ILE A 80 -23.34 10.44 13.88
N GLY A 81 -23.03 11.72 13.80
CA GLY A 81 -22.06 12.32 12.87
C GLY A 81 -20.61 11.93 13.17
N HIS A 82 -19.70 12.35 12.28
CA HIS A 82 -18.26 12.17 12.48
C HIS A 82 -17.82 12.88 13.76
N SER A 83 -16.90 12.29 14.51
CA SER A 83 -16.32 12.86 15.74
C SER A 83 -17.36 13.34 16.76
N ALA A 84 -18.61 12.84 16.68
CA ALA A 84 -19.72 13.39 17.45
C ALA A 84 -19.50 13.38 18.97
N PHE A 85 -18.75 12.42 19.52
CA PHE A 85 -18.35 12.31 20.93
C PHE A 85 -16.83 12.18 21.09
N GLU A 86 -16.04 12.51 20.07
CA GLU A 86 -14.58 12.42 20.17
C GLU A 86 -14.09 13.28 21.36
N ALA A 87 -13.16 12.71 22.13
CA ALA A 87 -12.58 13.33 23.33
C ALA A 87 -13.58 13.68 24.46
N CYS A 88 -14.73 13.01 24.52
CA CYS A 88 -15.63 13.08 25.70
C CYS A 88 -15.03 12.27 26.86
N ARG A 89 -13.94 12.79 27.47
CA ARG A 89 -13.07 12.05 28.40
C ARG A 89 -13.70 11.64 29.72
N GLN A 90 -14.85 12.18 30.13
CA GLN A 90 -15.58 11.79 31.33
C GLN A 90 -16.82 10.95 31.06
N LEU A 91 -17.18 10.69 29.81
CA LEU A 91 -18.31 9.86 29.44
C LEU A 91 -17.99 8.39 29.75
N LYS A 92 -18.73 7.78 30.69
CA LYS A 92 -18.45 6.39 31.16
C LYS A 92 -19.24 5.33 30.43
N GLU A 93 -20.45 5.66 30.02
CA GLU A 93 -21.33 4.77 29.28
C GLU A 93 -22.25 5.57 28.37
N ILE A 94 -22.69 4.96 27.29
CA ILE A 94 -23.65 5.52 26.37
C ILE A 94 -24.58 4.41 25.87
N TYR A 95 -25.88 4.70 25.88
CA TYR A 95 -26.89 3.85 25.25
C TYR A 95 -27.19 4.43 23.86
N ILE A 96 -26.87 3.67 22.80
CA ILE A 96 -27.18 4.02 21.42
C ILE A 96 -28.50 3.34 21.04
N PRO A 97 -29.56 4.10 20.71
CA PRO A 97 -30.86 3.55 20.36
C PRO A 97 -30.80 2.65 19.11
N ASP A 98 -31.66 1.64 19.05
CA ASP A 98 -31.75 0.73 17.89
C ASP A 98 -32.31 1.42 16.61
N SER A 99 -32.80 2.66 16.73
CA SER A 99 -33.17 3.53 15.60
C SER A 99 -31.97 4.07 14.82
N VAL A 100 -30.77 4.16 15.44
CA VAL A 100 -29.55 4.67 14.79
C VAL A 100 -29.11 3.68 13.70
N ARG A 101 -28.96 4.21 12.49
CA ARG A 101 -28.60 3.45 11.28
C ARG A 101 -27.20 3.81 10.76
N GLN A 102 -26.68 4.95 11.18
CA GLN A 102 -25.37 5.42 10.76
C GLN A 102 -24.60 6.03 11.93
N ILE A 103 -23.32 5.67 12.04
CA ILE A 103 -22.35 6.23 12.96
C ILE A 103 -21.16 6.69 12.13
N GLY A 104 -20.69 7.90 12.37
CA GLY A 104 -19.55 8.51 11.64
C GLY A 104 -18.20 8.01 12.12
N LEU A 105 -17.14 8.35 11.36
CA LEU A 105 -15.74 8.11 11.72
C LEU A 105 -15.45 8.79 13.07
N ASP A 106 -14.54 8.20 13.86
CA ASP A 106 -14.05 8.75 15.13
C ASP A 106 -15.13 9.06 16.17
N ALA A 107 -16.36 8.55 15.98
CA ALA A 107 -17.54 9.00 16.73
C ALA A 107 -17.38 8.95 18.26
N PHE A 108 -16.56 8.03 18.80
CA PHE A 108 -16.26 7.86 20.23
C PHE A 108 -14.74 7.80 20.49
N SER A 109 -13.90 8.23 19.55
CA SER A 109 -12.46 8.26 19.72
C SER A 109 -12.07 9.09 20.94
N ASP A 110 -10.98 8.72 21.65
CA ASP A 110 -10.50 9.41 22.86
C ASP A 110 -11.53 9.52 24.02
N CYS A 111 -12.59 8.71 24.00
CA CYS A 111 -13.50 8.59 25.16
C CYS A 111 -12.84 7.75 26.27
N THR A 112 -11.80 8.29 26.90
CA THR A 112 -10.88 7.55 27.79
C THR A 112 -11.53 6.97 29.05
N SER A 113 -12.73 7.42 29.44
CA SER A 113 -13.51 6.86 30.56
C SER A 113 -14.61 5.88 30.12
N LEU A 114 -14.87 5.71 28.83
CA LEU A 114 -15.92 4.85 28.29
C LEU A 114 -15.63 3.39 28.61
N GLN A 115 -16.50 2.74 29.42
CA GLN A 115 -16.29 1.37 29.92
C GLN A 115 -17.00 0.31 29.09
N ARG A 116 -18.16 0.66 28.53
CA ARG A 116 -18.96 -0.25 27.71
C ARG A 116 -19.67 0.49 26.59
N ILE A 117 -19.79 -0.21 25.46
CA ILE A 117 -20.57 0.24 24.32
C ILE A 117 -21.36 -0.92 23.71
N ARG A 118 -22.64 -0.67 23.42
CA ARG A 118 -23.48 -1.58 22.66
C ARG A 118 -23.89 -0.90 21.37
N LEU A 119 -23.55 -1.51 20.24
CA LEU A 119 -23.94 -1.01 18.93
C LEU A 119 -25.32 -1.55 18.55
N PRO A 120 -26.16 -0.72 17.91
CA PRO A 120 -27.48 -1.14 17.46
C PRO A 120 -27.39 -2.18 16.34
N LYS A 121 -28.40 -3.04 16.24
CA LYS A 121 -28.44 -4.12 15.24
C LYS A 121 -28.54 -3.65 13.80
N SER A 122 -28.95 -2.40 13.60
CA SER A 122 -29.04 -1.73 12.30
C SER A 122 -27.68 -1.39 11.69
N ILE A 123 -26.60 -1.38 12.47
CA ILE A 123 -25.25 -1.08 11.99
C ILE A 123 -24.68 -2.30 11.29
N HIS A 124 -24.32 -2.14 10.01
CA HIS A 124 -23.71 -3.19 9.19
C HIS A 124 -22.22 -2.99 8.96
N GLU A 125 -21.73 -1.76 9.12
CA GLU A 125 -20.34 -1.38 8.95
C GLU A 125 -19.89 -0.59 10.18
N LEU A 126 -18.74 -0.97 10.75
CA LEU A 126 -18.14 -0.18 11.83
C LEU A 126 -17.36 0.96 11.21
N PRO A 127 -17.56 2.20 11.67
CA PRO A 127 -16.73 3.30 11.22
C PRO A 127 -15.27 3.12 11.67
N ILE A 128 -14.35 3.62 10.83
CA ILE A 128 -12.92 3.64 11.14
C ILE A 128 -12.71 4.45 12.43
N SER A 129 -11.81 3.99 13.29
CA SER A 129 -11.40 4.63 14.55
C SER A 129 -12.57 4.91 15.52
N MET A 130 -13.70 4.21 15.37
CA MET A 130 -14.93 4.49 16.12
C MET A 130 -14.70 4.62 17.64
N CYS A 131 -13.90 3.74 18.23
CA CYS A 131 -13.54 3.75 19.66
C CYS A 131 -12.02 3.74 19.87
N GLU A 132 -11.27 4.41 18.97
CA GLU A 132 -9.81 4.55 19.11
C GLU A 132 -9.49 5.23 20.45
N ASP A 133 -8.48 4.73 21.15
CA ASP A 133 -8.01 5.21 22.46
C ASP A 133 -9.08 5.30 23.56
N CYS A 134 -10.15 4.49 23.45
CA CYS A 134 -11.08 4.26 24.56
C CYS A 134 -10.41 3.39 25.65
N THR A 135 -9.45 3.96 26.37
CA THR A 135 -8.55 3.20 27.27
C THR A 135 -9.22 2.48 28.42
N ALA A 136 -10.42 2.91 28.86
CA ALA A 136 -11.21 2.25 29.91
C ALA A 136 -12.19 1.18 29.36
N LEU A 137 -12.29 1.00 28.04
CA LEU A 137 -13.27 0.12 27.42
C LEU A 137 -13.00 -1.34 27.78
N THR A 138 -14.01 -1.99 28.39
CA THR A 138 -13.91 -3.39 28.84
C THR A 138 -14.95 -4.30 28.22
N GLU A 139 -16.04 -3.73 27.70
CA GLU A 139 -17.16 -4.48 27.13
C GLU A 139 -17.64 -3.84 25.84
N VAL A 140 -17.67 -4.64 24.77
CA VAL A 140 -18.17 -4.24 23.45
C VAL A 140 -19.17 -5.29 22.98
N ILE A 141 -20.36 -4.85 22.58
CA ILE A 141 -21.38 -5.71 21.97
C ILE A 141 -21.54 -5.29 20.51
N LEU A 142 -21.07 -6.16 19.62
CA LEU A 142 -21.12 -5.96 18.16
C LEU A 142 -22.41 -6.51 17.56
N PRO A 143 -22.95 -5.88 16.50
CA PRO A 143 -24.06 -6.44 15.72
C PRO A 143 -23.61 -7.66 14.88
N GLU A 144 -24.59 -8.53 14.57
CA GLU A 144 -24.34 -9.82 13.90
C GLU A 144 -23.87 -9.71 12.45
N TYR A 145 -24.14 -8.60 11.79
CA TYR A 145 -23.93 -8.42 10.34
C TYR A 145 -22.65 -7.68 9.97
N VAL A 146 -21.81 -7.33 10.93
CA VAL A 146 -20.51 -6.65 10.68
C VAL A 146 -19.58 -7.60 9.94
N LYS A 147 -19.05 -7.11 8.79
CA LYS A 147 -18.14 -7.86 7.93
C LYS A 147 -16.69 -7.42 8.05
N VAL A 148 -16.46 -6.15 8.41
CA VAL A 148 -15.13 -5.53 8.48
C VAL A 148 -15.00 -4.75 9.79
N ILE A 149 -13.86 -4.87 10.46
CA ILE A 149 -13.46 -4.05 11.62
C ILE A 149 -12.13 -3.41 11.28
N GLU A 150 -12.09 -2.09 11.11
CA GLU A 150 -10.89 -1.34 10.74
C GLU A 150 -10.59 -0.25 11.78
N SER A 151 -9.45 -0.33 12.45
CA SER A 151 -8.97 0.60 13.51
C SER A 151 -9.97 0.86 14.64
N ALA A 152 -11.14 0.24 14.63
CA ALA A 152 -12.27 0.59 15.49
C ALA A 152 -11.97 0.47 16.99
N PHE A 153 -11.02 -0.38 17.39
CA PHE A 153 -10.65 -0.61 18.80
C PHE A 153 -9.15 -0.42 19.06
N GLN A 154 -8.46 0.32 18.19
CA GLN A 154 -7.06 0.68 18.43
C GLN A 154 -6.92 1.37 19.77
N GLY A 155 -5.90 1.04 20.56
CA GLY A 155 -5.62 1.68 21.85
C GLY A 155 -6.61 1.36 22.99
N CYS A 156 -7.57 0.44 22.81
CA CYS A 156 -8.47 0.01 23.88
C CYS A 156 -7.74 -0.85 24.92
N THR A 157 -6.87 -0.23 25.70
CA THR A 157 -5.89 -0.90 26.58
C THR A 157 -6.53 -1.77 27.70
N SER A 158 -7.78 -1.52 28.09
CA SER A 158 -8.48 -2.29 29.12
C SER A 158 -9.31 -3.44 28.56
N LEU A 159 -9.46 -3.57 27.24
CA LEU A 159 -10.28 -4.60 26.61
C LEU A 159 -9.64 -5.98 26.78
N LYS A 160 -10.30 -6.87 27.56
CA LYS A 160 -9.75 -8.20 27.89
C LYS A 160 -10.23 -9.29 26.93
N GLN A 161 -11.41 -9.13 26.39
CA GLN A 161 -12.03 -10.05 25.45
C GLN A 161 -13.09 -9.32 24.62
N ILE A 162 -13.35 -9.83 23.42
CA ILE A 162 -14.43 -9.38 22.56
C ILE A 162 -15.00 -10.59 21.82
N THR A 163 -16.31 -10.60 21.60
CA THR A 163 -16.96 -11.60 20.77
C THR A 163 -17.16 -11.04 19.37
N LEU A 164 -16.54 -11.70 18.39
CA LEU A 164 -16.67 -11.34 16.99
C LEU A 164 -17.88 -12.06 16.37
N PRO A 165 -18.62 -11.41 15.46
CA PRO A 165 -19.75 -12.05 14.77
C PRO A 165 -19.25 -13.09 13.75
N GLU A 166 -20.03 -14.18 13.59
CA GLU A 166 -19.70 -15.25 12.63
C GLU A 166 -19.72 -14.81 11.16
N GLY A 167 -20.28 -13.66 10.84
CA GLY A 167 -20.25 -13.07 9.50
C GLY A 167 -19.03 -12.23 9.17
N LEU A 168 -18.11 -12.05 10.12
CA LEU A 168 -16.92 -11.20 9.93
C LEU A 168 -15.95 -11.82 8.90
N GLU A 169 -15.59 -11.05 7.89
CA GLU A 169 -14.73 -11.47 6.78
C GLU A 169 -13.32 -10.88 6.86
N GLU A 170 -13.18 -9.71 7.52
CA GLU A 170 -11.93 -8.97 7.56
C GLU A 170 -11.68 -8.27 8.90
N LEU A 171 -10.44 -8.39 9.40
CA LEU A 171 -9.87 -7.50 10.40
C LEU A 171 -8.90 -6.56 9.67
N GLY A 172 -9.32 -5.32 9.54
CA GLY A 172 -8.60 -4.26 8.84
C GLY A 172 -7.39 -3.74 9.59
N TRP A 173 -6.80 -2.67 9.08
CA TRP A 173 -5.63 -2.04 9.66
C TRP A 173 -5.86 -1.68 11.11
N CYS A 174 -4.91 -2.04 11.98
CA CYS A 174 -4.89 -1.69 13.41
C CYS A 174 -6.17 -2.06 14.19
N ALA A 175 -7.00 -3.00 13.73
CA ALA A 175 -8.31 -3.31 14.30
C ALA A 175 -8.30 -3.43 15.85
N PHE A 176 -7.26 -4.08 16.43
CA PHE A 176 -7.02 -4.23 17.87
C PHE A 176 -5.59 -3.82 18.27
N ASN A 177 -4.92 -2.97 17.50
CA ASN A 177 -3.58 -2.51 17.84
C ASN A 177 -3.58 -1.83 19.20
N GLY A 178 -2.65 -2.22 20.08
CA GLY A 178 -2.55 -1.62 21.42
C GLY A 178 -3.62 -2.08 22.42
N CYS A 179 -4.43 -3.09 22.11
CA CYS A 179 -5.33 -3.72 23.08
C CYS A 179 -4.51 -4.54 24.09
N LYS A 180 -3.74 -3.86 24.94
CA LYS A 180 -2.73 -4.46 25.82
C LYS A 180 -3.25 -5.53 26.77
N SER A 181 -4.52 -5.41 27.20
CA SER A 181 -5.14 -6.36 28.12
C SER A 181 -5.84 -7.51 27.42
N LEU A 182 -5.90 -7.57 26.08
CA LEU A 182 -6.61 -8.62 25.34
C LEU A 182 -5.95 -9.97 25.58
N GLN A 183 -6.66 -10.86 26.25
CA GLN A 183 -6.14 -12.18 26.67
C GLN A 183 -6.55 -13.29 25.73
N LYS A 184 -7.74 -13.18 25.16
CA LYS A 184 -8.35 -14.18 24.30
C LYS A 184 -9.25 -13.52 23.27
N ILE A 185 -9.16 -14.00 22.05
CA ILE A 185 -10.07 -13.69 20.97
C ILE A 185 -10.31 -14.95 20.14
N ILE A 186 -11.55 -15.18 19.73
CA ILE A 186 -11.92 -16.29 18.85
C ILE A 186 -12.25 -15.66 17.50
N LEU A 187 -11.51 -16.06 16.48
CA LEU A 187 -11.74 -15.61 15.12
C LEU A 187 -12.82 -16.48 14.47
N PRO A 188 -13.81 -15.89 13.79
CA PRO A 188 -14.86 -16.66 13.13
C PRO A 188 -14.34 -17.41 11.90
N THR A 189 -14.99 -18.49 11.53
CA THR A 189 -14.60 -19.34 10.39
C THR A 189 -14.77 -18.65 9.04
N THR A 190 -15.51 -17.55 9.00
CA THR A 190 -15.72 -16.71 7.81
C THR A 190 -14.58 -15.74 7.54
N LEU A 191 -13.67 -15.53 8.49
CA LEU A 191 -12.55 -14.60 8.33
C LEU A 191 -11.63 -15.05 7.19
N ARG A 192 -11.29 -14.12 6.31
CA ARG A 192 -10.42 -14.34 5.12
C ARG A 192 -9.22 -13.43 5.11
N ARG A 193 -9.33 -12.25 5.68
CA ARG A 193 -8.26 -11.24 5.65
C ARG A 193 -7.91 -10.72 7.03
N LEU A 194 -6.62 -10.69 7.28
CA LEU A 194 -5.98 -9.91 8.33
C LEU A 194 -5.19 -8.80 7.65
N ASN A 195 -5.23 -7.58 8.18
CA ASN A 195 -4.43 -6.48 7.67
C ASN A 195 -3.31 -6.08 8.65
N ASN A 196 -2.46 -5.17 8.19
CA ASN A 196 -1.27 -4.76 8.94
C ASN A 196 -1.64 -4.30 10.35
N PHE A 197 -0.84 -4.73 11.32
CA PHE A 197 -0.93 -4.37 12.74
C PHE A 197 -2.27 -4.75 13.42
N ALA A 198 -3.07 -5.66 12.84
CA ALA A 198 -4.41 -5.99 13.36
C ALA A 198 -4.43 -6.34 14.85
N PHE A 199 -3.40 -7.01 15.38
CA PHE A 199 -3.22 -7.36 16.79
C PHE A 199 -1.89 -6.85 17.37
N SER A 200 -1.24 -5.89 16.72
CA SER A 200 0.03 -5.36 17.23
C SER A 200 -0.12 -4.88 18.68
N ASN A 201 0.89 -5.14 19.51
CA ASN A 201 0.92 -4.75 20.93
C ASN A 201 -0.25 -5.27 21.79
N CYS A 202 -0.88 -6.38 21.39
CA CYS A 202 -1.79 -7.14 22.27
C CYS A 202 -0.95 -7.94 23.29
N GLU A 203 -0.34 -7.23 24.24
CA GLU A 203 0.70 -7.76 25.12
C GLU A 203 0.26 -9.00 25.90
N GLN A 204 -1.01 -9.09 26.33
CA GLN A 204 -1.55 -10.19 27.14
C GLN A 204 -2.15 -11.34 26.31
N LEU A 205 -2.16 -11.25 24.98
CA LEU A 205 -2.66 -12.33 24.11
C LEU A 205 -1.71 -13.53 24.20
N ARG A 206 -2.24 -14.70 24.60
CA ARG A 206 -1.43 -15.91 24.84
C ARG A 206 -1.52 -16.93 23.72
N SER A 207 -2.68 -17.04 23.14
CA SER A 207 -2.96 -18.00 22.07
C SER A 207 -3.91 -17.42 21.04
N ILE A 208 -3.73 -17.80 19.79
CA ILE A 208 -4.63 -17.48 18.70
C ILE A 208 -4.64 -18.59 17.67
N VAL A 209 -5.81 -18.88 17.14
CA VAL A 209 -6.00 -19.81 16.03
C VAL A 209 -6.53 -19.02 14.85
N ILE A 210 -5.77 -18.98 13.77
CA ILE A 210 -6.18 -18.35 12.51
C ILE A 210 -7.01 -19.36 11.72
N PRO A 211 -8.21 -18.98 11.25
CA PRO A 211 -9.09 -19.91 10.54
C PRO A 211 -8.60 -20.23 9.12
N GLU A 212 -9.06 -21.38 8.61
CA GLU A 212 -8.82 -21.74 7.20
C GLU A 212 -9.41 -20.70 6.24
N GLY A 213 -8.66 -20.41 5.16
CA GLY A 213 -8.99 -19.40 4.17
C GLY A 213 -8.26 -18.07 4.36
N VAL A 214 -7.54 -17.87 5.48
CA VAL A 214 -6.54 -16.81 5.58
C VAL A 214 -5.27 -17.31 4.89
N GLU A 215 -4.78 -16.55 3.91
CA GLU A 215 -3.63 -16.95 3.07
C GLU A 215 -2.35 -16.18 3.42
N TYR A 216 -2.47 -15.05 4.08
CA TYR A 216 -1.37 -14.14 4.37
C TYR A 216 -1.39 -13.64 5.81
N ILE A 217 -0.24 -13.65 6.49
CA ILE A 217 -0.06 -13.00 7.80
C ILE A 217 0.73 -11.70 7.59
N PRO A 218 0.07 -10.54 7.67
CA PRO A 218 0.62 -9.27 7.21
C PRO A 218 1.61 -8.65 8.20
N MET A 219 2.23 -7.54 7.73
CA MET A 219 3.23 -6.78 8.49
C MET A 219 2.72 -6.41 9.88
N GLY A 220 3.52 -6.72 10.89
CA GLY A 220 3.25 -6.34 12.26
C GLY A 220 1.98 -6.95 12.87
N CYS A 221 1.33 -7.92 12.23
CA CYS A 221 0.04 -8.45 12.65
C CYS A 221 0.01 -8.81 14.15
N PHE A 222 1.07 -9.46 14.65
CA PHE A 222 1.24 -9.82 16.07
C PHE A 222 2.48 -9.17 16.71
N HIS A 223 3.04 -8.15 16.07
CA HIS A 223 4.20 -7.44 16.61
C HIS A 223 3.96 -7.01 18.07
N GLY A 224 4.90 -7.29 18.95
CA GLY A 224 4.77 -6.88 20.37
C GLY A 224 3.75 -7.67 21.21
N CYS A 225 3.16 -8.75 20.68
CA CYS A 225 2.35 -9.68 21.47
C CYS A 225 3.25 -10.53 22.38
N THR A 226 3.78 -9.92 23.43
CA THR A 226 4.90 -10.45 24.25
C THR A 226 4.60 -11.76 24.97
N HIS A 227 3.33 -12.13 25.14
CA HIS A 227 2.90 -13.38 25.76
C HIS A 227 2.36 -14.42 24.75
N LEU A 228 2.29 -14.09 23.45
CA LEU A 228 1.80 -15.01 22.43
C LEU A 228 2.79 -16.14 22.20
N SER A 229 2.51 -17.29 22.79
CA SER A 229 3.32 -18.52 22.67
C SER A 229 2.64 -19.59 21.78
N ASP A 230 1.30 -19.63 21.76
CA ASP A 230 0.52 -20.62 21.06
C ASP A 230 -0.12 -19.98 19.83
N LEU A 231 0.55 -20.12 18.68
CA LEU A 231 0.08 -19.65 17.39
C LEU A 231 -0.27 -20.84 16.50
N VAL A 232 -1.50 -20.91 16.02
CA VAL A 232 -1.92 -21.92 15.05
C VAL A 232 -2.34 -21.21 13.77
N LEU A 233 -1.58 -21.42 12.70
CA LEU A 233 -1.87 -20.96 11.36
C LEU A 233 -2.52 -22.09 10.53
N PRO A 234 -3.45 -21.76 9.64
CA PRO A 234 -4.11 -22.76 8.79
C PRO A 234 -3.19 -23.26 7.68
N SER A 235 -3.59 -24.35 7.03
CA SER A 235 -2.90 -24.90 5.88
C SER A 235 -2.93 -24.00 4.63
N THR A 236 -3.83 -23.03 4.61
CA THR A 236 -4.01 -22.06 3.53
C THR A 236 -2.97 -20.94 3.54
N VAL A 237 -2.24 -20.72 4.66
CA VAL A 237 -1.20 -19.68 4.71
C VAL A 237 -0.07 -20.01 3.76
N VAL A 238 0.18 -19.10 2.83
CA VAL A 238 1.25 -19.18 1.84
C VAL A 238 2.37 -18.18 2.10
N ASP A 239 2.17 -17.24 3.02
CA ASP A 239 3.19 -16.28 3.37
C ASP A 239 2.99 -15.64 4.74
N ILE A 240 4.11 -15.31 5.40
CA ILE A 240 4.17 -14.64 6.70
C ILE A 240 5.18 -13.49 6.58
N ASN A 241 4.71 -12.25 6.74
CA ASN A 241 5.61 -11.11 6.72
C ASN A 241 6.63 -11.17 7.87
N VAL A 242 7.89 -10.86 7.62
CA VAL A 242 9.00 -10.98 8.58
C VAL A 242 8.78 -10.24 9.89
N ASP A 243 8.03 -9.13 9.87
CA ASP A 243 7.73 -8.34 11.06
C ASP A 243 6.48 -8.83 11.81
N ALA A 244 5.75 -9.79 11.22
CA ALA A 244 4.45 -10.23 11.73
C ALA A 244 4.53 -10.76 13.17
N LEU A 245 5.61 -11.45 13.52
CA LEU A 245 5.80 -12.15 14.80
C LEU A 245 6.90 -11.55 15.68
N ASN A 246 7.41 -10.36 15.34
CA ASN A 246 8.47 -9.73 16.10
C ASN A 246 8.04 -9.45 17.56
N TYR A 247 8.94 -9.73 18.49
CA TYR A 247 8.77 -9.60 19.95
C TYR A 247 7.69 -10.50 20.58
N THR A 248 7.12 -11.46 19.84
CA THR A 248 6.22 -12.48 20.42
C THR A 248 6.99 -13.49 21.30
N ALA A 249 6.27 -14.14 22.23
CA ALA A 249 6.85 -15.27 22.98
C ALA A 249 7.15 -16.45 22.04
N TRP A 250 6.33 -16.66 21.00
CA TRP A 250 6.57 -17.69 19.98
C TRP A 250 7.92 -17.48 19.28
N MET A 251 8.22 -16.25 18.83
CA MET A 251 9.49 -15.95 18.18
C MET A 251 10.69 -16.08 19.13
N LYS A 252 10.51 -15.72 20.40
CA LYS A 252 11.58 -15.88 21.43
C LYS A 252 11.93 -17.35 21.69
N GLN A 253 10.97 -18.27 21.55
CA GLN A 253 11.17 -19.71 21.75
C GLN A 253 11.89 -20.39 20.59
N GLN A 254 11.96 -19.76 19.40
CA GLN A 254 12.71 -20.30 18.27
C GLN A 254 14.22 -20.24 18.56
N ASP A 255 14.96 -21.25 18.14
CA ASP A 255 16.42 -21.25 18.15
C ASP A 255 16.97 -20.21 17.17
N ASP A 256 18.21 -19.79 17.37
CA ASP A 256 18.93 -18.96 16.40
C ASP A 256 19.18 -19.81 15.14
N GLY A 257 18.92 -19.21 13.97
CA GLY A 257 19.02 -19.90 12.69
C GLY A 257 17.84 -19.62 11.77
N LEU A 258 17.63 -20.52 10.80
CA LEU A 258 16.46 -20.47 9.93
C LEU A 258 15.21 -20.84 10.72
N VAL A 259 14.26 -19.93 10.77
CA VAL A 259 12.98 -20.11 11.48
C VAL A 259 11.93 -20.57 10.48
N TYR A 260 11.21 -21.64 10.86
CA TYR A 260 10.19 -22.24 10.01
C TYR A 260 8.82 -22.22 10.71
N TYR A 261 7.80 -22.07 9.90
CA TYR A 261 6.44 -22.44 10.28
C TYR A 261 5.94 -23.51 9.30
N ASN A 262 5.73 -24.75 9.77
CA ASN A 262 5.44 -25.92 8.93
C ASN A 262 6.48 -26.06 7.78
N ASP A 263 6.03 -25.92 6.53
CA ASP A 263 6.83 -26.01 5.30
C ASP A 263 7.21 -24.64 4.72
N LEU A 264 6.98 -23.57 5.47
CA LEU A 264 7.39 -22.20 5.14
C LEU A 264 8.72 -21.87 5.82
N LEU A 265 9.70 -21.39 5.07
CA LEU A 265 10.86 -20.69 5.63
C LEU A 265 10.45 -19.25 5.91
N PHE A 266 10.24 -18.94 7.19
CA PHE A 266 9.69 -17.66 7.61
C PHE A 266 10.75 -16.55 7.66
N THR A 267 11.86 -16.78 8.37
CA THR A 267 12.90 -15.74 8.53
C THR A 267 14.21 -16.33 9.06
N TRP A 268 15.23 -15.49 9.14
CA TRP A 268 16.46 -15.72 9.88
C TRP A 268 16.38 -15.08 11.27
N LYS A 269 16.79 -15.82 12.31
CA LYS A 269 16.96 -15.31 13.68
C LYS A 269 18.40 -15.46 14.11
N GLY A 270 19.02 -14.38 14.55
CA GLY A 270 20.40 -14.36 15.03
C GLY A 270 21.21 -13.22 14.45
N SER A 271 22.37 -12.97 15.07
CA SER A 271 23.24 -11.83 14.71
C SER A 271 24.24 -12.17 13.60
N ASN A 272 24.64 -13.44 13.44
CA ASN A 272 25.66 -13.87 12.49
C ASN A 272 25.26 -15.20 11.84
N LEU A 273 25.51 -15.32 10.56
CA LEU A 273 25.28 -16.58 9.85
C LEU A 273 26.36 -17.63 10.20
N PRO A 274 25.98 -18.90 10.39
CA PRO A 274 26.92 -19.98 10.61
C PRO A 274 27.73 -20.29 9.36
N ASN A 275 28.77 -21.15 9.49
CA ASN A 275 29.52 -21.73 8.39
C ASN A 275 30.03 -20.70 7.36
N ASN A 276 30.48 -19.51 7.81
CA ASN A 276 30.96 -18.43 6.94
C ASN A 276 29.91 -17.99 5.90
N GLY A 277 28.63 -18.01 6.23
CA GLY A 277 27.53 -17.56 5.36
C GLY A 277 26.99 -18.62 4.41
N HIS A 278 27.23 -19.93 4.70
CA HIS A 278 26.66 -21.01 3.94
C HIS A 278 25.47 -21.63 4.69
N LEU A 279 24.28 -21.55 4.10
CA LEU A 279 23.05 -22.08 4.67
C LEU A 279 22.52 -23.29 3.90
N THR A 280 21.76 -24.13 4.58
CA THR A 280 21.00 -25.21 3.95
C THR A 280 19.56 -25.14 4.45
N VAL A 281 18.62 -25.01 3.53
CA VAL A 281 17.19 -25.02 3.82
C VAL A 281 16.73 -26.46 4.05
N ARG A 282 15.90 -26.65 5.05
CA ARG A 282 15.37 -27.96 5.47
C ARG A 282 14.58 -28.62 4.34
N GLU A 283 14.76 -29.93 4.16
CA GLU A 283 13.96 -30.76 3.25
C GLU A 283 12.46 -30.65 3.59
N GLY A 284 11.62 -30.64 2.55
CA GLY A 284 10.18 -30.46 2.69
C GLY A 284 9.72 -29.00 2.78
N THR A 285 10.64 -28.01 2.85
CA THR A 285 10.28 -26.60 2.72
C THR A 285 9.75 -26.33 1.32
N ARG A 286 8.57 -25.72 1.21
CA ARG A 286 7.93 -25.41 -0.08
C ARG A 286 8.01 -23.95 -0.46
N ILE A 287 8.01 -23.06 0.51
CA ILE A 287 7.97 -21.62 0.29
C ILE A 287 9.08 -20.96 1.11
N ILE A 288 9.79 -20.04 0.49
CA ILE A 288 10.59 -19.02 1.15
C ILE A 288 9.73 -17.76 1.20
N CYS A 289 9.35 -17.34 2.41
CA CYS A 289 8.46 -16.21 2.61
C CYS A 289 9.05 -14.88 2.11
N ASP A 290 8.22 -13.90 1.92
CA ASP A 290 8.63 -12.55 1.55
C ASP A 290 9.61 -12.01 2.59
N GLN A 291 10.73 -11.44 2.12
CA GLN A 291 11.79 -10.87 2.94
C GLN A 291 12.50 -11.84 3.90
N ALA A 292 12.28 -13.15 3.78
CA ALA A 292 12.74 -14.16 4.76
C ALA A 292 14.23 -14.07 5.13
N LEU A 293 15.10 -13.75 4.18
CA LEU A 293 16.54 -13.58 4.37
C LEU A 293 17.03 -12.19 3.94
N GLN A 294 16.13 -11.22 3.84
CA GLN A 294 16.45 -9.83 3.50
C GLN A 294 17.51 -9.28 4.45
N GLN A 295 18.49 -8.54 3.91
CA GLN A 295 19.59 -7.93 4.65
C GLN A 295 20.53 -8.92 5.39
N CYS A 296 20.45 -10.22 5.11
CA CYS A 296 21.43 -11.19 5.60
C CYS A 296 22.76 -11.01 4.84
N ARG A 297 23.48 -9.90 5.12
CA ARG A 297 24.68 -9.47 4.37
C ARG A 297 25.83 -10.47 4.43
N ASP A 298 25.86 -11.37 5.40
CA ASP A 298 26.88 -12.42 5.47
C ASP A 298 26.53 -13.65 4.63
N LEU A 299 25.33 -13.73 4.02
CA LEU A 299 24.92 -14.89 3.22
C LEU A 299 25.72 -14.96 1.92
N ARG A 300 26.50 -16.07 1.75
CA ARG A 300 27.37 -16.33 0.61
C ARG A 300 26.81 -17.37 -0.35
N SER A 301 26.18 -18.38 0.20
CA SER A 301 25.49 -19.41 -0.58
C SER A 301 24.37 -20.06 0.23
N ILE A 302 23.38 -20.58 -0.48
CA ILE A 302 22.27 -21.32 0.12
C ILE A 302 21.94 -22.55 -0.74
N ILE A 303 21.72 -23.66 -0.06
CA ILE A 303 21.25 -24.89 -0.69
C ILE A 303 19.75 -25.00 -0.48
N LEU A 304 19.02 -25.06 -1.58
CA LEU A 304 17.56 -25.15 -1.61
C LEU A 304 17.13 -26.59 -1.94
N PRO A 305 16.15 -27.17 -1.20
CA PRO A 305 15.60 -28.47 -1.52
C PRO A 305 14.68 -28.41 -2.75
N ASN A 306 14.53 -29.56 -3.45
CA ASN A 306 13.67 -29.67 -4.63
C ASN A 306 12.17 -29.47 -4.33
N SER A 307 11.79 -29.43 -3.06
CA SER A 307 10.42 -29.14 -2.63
C SER A 307 10.03 -27.66 -2.73
N ILE A 308 10.98 -26.75 -2.92
CA ILE A 308 10.68 -25.31 -3.06
C ILE A 308 9.92 -25.06 -4.38
N HIS A 309 8.77 -24.38 -4.26
CA HIS A 309 7.99 -23.94 -5.43
C HIS A 309 7.98 -22.43 -5.56
N ARG A 310 8.14 -21.67 -4.45
CA ARG A 310 8.06 -20.21 -4.45
C ARG A 310 9.22 -19.60 -3.67
N ILE A 311 9.81 -18.57 -4.27
CA ILE A 311 10.70 -17.60 -3.62
C ILE A 311 9.94 -16.29 -3.52
N GLY A 312 9.69 -15.81 -2.31
CA GLY A 312 8.91 -14.64 -1.99
C GLY A 312 9.56 -13.33 -2.42
N GLN A 313 8.79 -12.24 -2.29
CA GLN A 313 9.25 -10.89 -2.58
C GLN A 313 10.45 -10.52 -1.71
N GLU A 314 11.52 -9.98 -2.33
CA GLU A 314 12.73 -9.55 -1.63
C GLU A 314 13.37 -10.61 -0.72
N ALA A 315 13.08 -11.90 -0.95
CA ALA A 315 13.48 -12.98 -0.05
C ALA A 315 14.99 -13.05 0.21
N PHE A 316 15.83 -12.70 -0.77
CA PHE A 316 17.28 -12.61 -0.67
C PHE A 316 17.82 -11.19 -0.88
N SER A 317 16.97 -10.18 -0.86
CA SER A 317 17.38 -8.81 -1.11
C SER A 317 18.46 -8.34 -0.11
N CYS A 318 19.41 -7.56 -0.61
CA CYS A 318 20.53 -7.01 0.16
C CYS A 318 21.41 -8.09 0.84
N THR A 319 21.59 -9.26 0.19
CA THR A 319 22.51 -10.32 0.64
C THR A 319 23.81 -10.30 -0.17
N TYR A 320 24.86 -10.94 0.38
CA TYR A 320 26.13 -11.13 -0.34
C TYR A 320 26.21 -12.48 -1.05
N LEU A 321 25.06 -12.96 -1.51
CA LEU A 321 24.93 -14.22 -2.23
C LEU A 321 25.77 -14.19 -3.51
N GLN A 322 26.66 -15.19 -3.68
CA GLN A 322 27.54 -15.29 -4.84
C GLN A 322 26.98 -16.25 -5.89
N HIS A 323 26.40 -17.35 -5.42
CA HIS A 323 25.82 -18.40 -6.26
C HIS A 323 24.59 -18.99 -5.59
N ILE A 324 23.61 -19.30 -6.40
CA ILE A 324 22.41 -20.04 -5.99
C ILE A 324 22.03 -21.04 -7.07
N VAL A 325 21.73 -22.25 -6.65
CA VAL A 325 21.15 -23.26 -7.53
C VAL A 325 19.66 -23.33 -7.30
N MET A 326 18.90 -22.97 -8.33
CA MET A 326 17.45 -23.03 -8.30
C MET A 326 16.96 -24.47 -8.39
N PRO A 327 16.03 -24.91 -7.54
CA PRO A 327 15.50 -26.25 -7.59
C PRO A 327 14.56 -26.47 -8.78
N ASP A 328 14.53 -27.68 -9.32
CA ASP A 328 13.69 -28.05 -10.49
C ASP A 328 12.17 -27.91 -10.21
N GLY A 329 11.77 -27.88 -8.95
CA GLY A 329 10.36 -27.67 -8.53
C GLY A 329 9.90 -26.24 -8.50
N LEU A 330 10.81 -25.25 -8.63
CA LEU A 330 10.52 -23.84 -8.50
C LEU A 330 9.57 -23.33 -9.59
N ARG A 331 8.50 -22.66 -9.22
CA ARG A 331 7.47 -22.12 -10.13
C ARG A 331 7.39 -20.60 -10.14
N GLU A 332 7.62 -19.98 -8.98
CA GLU A 332 7.39 -18.56 -8.78
C GLU A 332 8.63 -17.90 -8.15
N ILE A 333 9.06 -16.81 -8.74
CA ILE A 333 10.09 -15.91 -8.20
C ILE A 333 9.48 -14.52 -8.15
N HIS A 334 9.23 -14.01 -6.96
CA HIS A 334 8.53 -12.76 -6.78
C HIS A 334 9.45 -11.54 -6.91
N SER A 335 8.83 -10.35 -6.92
CA SER A 335 9.53 -9.08 -7.18
C SER A 335 10.69 -8.85 -6.21
N GLY A 336 11.80 -8.35 -6.72
CA GLY A 336 12.97 -7.99 -5.93
C GLY A 336 13.66 -9.16 -5.23
N ALA A 337 13.34 -10.43 -5.58
CA ALA A 337 13.82 -11.60 -4.83
C ALA A 337 15.35 -11.61 -4.63
N PHE A 338 16.11 -11.04 -5.57
CA PHE A 338 17.58 -10.92 -5.52
C PHE A 338 18.05 -9.46 -5.63
N MET A 339 17.19 -8.49 -5.37
CA MET A 339 17.53 -7.07 -5.43
C MET A 339 18.72 -6.74 -4.50
N CYS A 340 19.63 -5.87 -4.95
CA CYS A 340 20.82 -5.48 -4.18
C CYS A 340 21.68 -6.66 -3.71
N CYS A 341 21.89 -7.67 -4.56
CA CYS A 341 22.85 -8.74 -4.34
C CYS A 341 24.16 -8.47 -5.11
N PRO A 342 25.08 -7.61 -4.59
CA PRO A 342 26.20 -7.06 -5.36
C PRO A 342 27.24 -8.12 -5.78
N HIS A 343 27.23 -9.30 -5.14
CA HIS A 343 28.18 -10.37 -5.43
C HIS A 343 27.60 -11.52 -6.25
N LEU A 344 26.33 -11.47 -6.63
CA LEU A 344 25.69 -12.48 -7.47
C LEU A 344 26.29 -12.43 -8.87
N GLN A 345 26.91 -13.54 -9.33
CA GLN A 345 27.66 -13.58 -10.59
C GLN A 345 26.86 -14.22 -11.73
N SER A 346 26.06 -15.22 -11.41
CA SER A 346 25.29 -15.96 -12.41
C SER A 346 24.01 -16.53 -11.81
N ILE A 347 23.02 -16.71 -12.67
CA ILE A 347 21.76 -17.34 -12.29
C ILE A 347 21.20 -18.17 -13.47
N THR A 348 20.65 -19.33 -13.17
CA THR A 348 19.93 -20.15 -14.14
C THR A 348 18.50 -20.34 -13.68
N ILE A 349 17.54 -19.96 -14.54
CA ILE A 349 16.10 -20.09 -14.31
C ILE A 349 15.65 -21.48 -14.76
N PRO A 350 15.05 -22.31 -13.88
CA PRO A 350 14.62 -23.67 -14.23
C PRO A 350 13.50 -23.74 -15.27
N ALA A 351 13.33 -24.94 -15.86
CA ALA A 351 12.24 -25.22 -16.79
C ALA A 351 10.82 -25.04 -16.17
N SER A 352 10.70 -25.24 -14.88
CA SER A 352 9.44 -25.21 -14.13
C SER A 352 8.92 -23.81 -13.83
N VAL A 353 9.78 -22.76 -13.88
CA VAL A 353 9.39 -21.39 -13.54
C VAL A 353 8.39 -20.82 -14.54
N CYS A 354 7.23 -20.39 -14.04
CA CYS A 354 6.14 -19.85 -14.85
C CYS A 354 5.77 -18.40 -14.48
N GLU A 355 6.27 -17.89 -13.33
CA GLU A 355 6.04 -16.52 -12.88
C GLU A 355 7.34 -15.90 -12.38
N ILE A 356 7.63 -14.68 -12.88
CA ILE A 356 8.78 -13.86 -12.48
C ILE A 356 8.30 -12.44 -12.28
N GLY A 357 8.57 -11.89 -11.08
CA GLY A 357 8.25 -10.51 -10.71
C GLY A 357 9.20 -9.48 -11.30
N VAL A 358 8.94 -8.21 -11.02
CA VAL A 358 9.79 -7.07 -11.42
C VAL A 358 10.98 -6.88 -10.45
N ASP A 359 11.90 -5.99 -10.77
CA ASP A 359 13.07 -5.63 -9.92
C ASP A 359 13.97 -6.81 -9.54
N LEU A 360 13.95 -7.88 -10.31
CA LEU A 360 14.54 -9.16 -9.91
C LEU A 360 16.02 -9.05 -9.55
N PHE A 361 16.79 -8.28 -10.33
CA PHE A 361 18.25 -8.13 -10.20
C PHE A 361 18.71 -6.67 -10.07
N THR A 362 17.82 -5.75 -9.73
CA THR A 362 18.18 -4.34 -9.47
C THR A 362 19.34 -4.27 -8.48
N GLY A 363 20.41 -3.54 -8.79
CA GLY A 363 21.59 -3.39 -7.95
C GLY A 363 22.46 -4.65 -7.83
N CYS A 364 22.36 -5.62 -8.77
CA CYS A 364 23.24 -6.78 -8.83
C CYS A 364 24.48 -6.48 -9.68
N GLU A 365 25.41 -5.67 -9.14
CA GLU A 365 26.56 -5.10 -9.86
C GLU A 365 27.48 -6.11 -10.55
N GLN A 366 27.62 -7.33 -9.97
CA GLN A 366 28.52 -8.37 -10.51
C GLN A 366 27.79 -9.43 -11.35
N LEU A 367 26.50 -9.26 -11.63
CA LEU A 367 25.74 -10.22 -12.42
C LEU A 367 26.14 -10.14 -13.89
N GLN A 368 26.77 -11.21 -14.40
CA GLN A 368 27.32 -11.28 -15.75
C GLN A 368 26.64 -12.32 -16.62
N HIS A 369 25.96 -13.29 -16.01
CA HIS A 369 25.37 -14.40 -16.75
C HIS A 369 23.97 -14.73 -16.25
N ILE A 370 23.00 -14.66 -17.17
CA ILE A 370 21.62 -15.08 -16.96
C ILE A 370 21.27 -16.11 -18.01
N GLU A 371 20.85 -17.29 -17.56
CA GLU A 371 20.40 -18.39 -18.41
C GLU A 371 19.00 -18.83 -18.04
N VAL A 372 18.18 -19.17 -19.02
CA VAL A 372 16.89 -19.83 -18.85
C VAL A 372 16.99 -21.22 -19.44
N HIS A 373 16.57 -22.26 -18.67
CA HIS A 373 16.60 -23.64 -19.14
C HIS A 373 15.86 -23.78 -20.48
N PRO A 374 16.43 -24.46 -21.50
CA PRO A 374 15.85 -24.52 -22.84
C PRO A 374 14.42 -25.04 -22.91
N ASP A 375 14.06 -25.95 -21.98
CA ASP A 375 12.73 -26.55 -21.90
C ASP A 375 11.72 -25.67 -21.16
N ASN A 376 12.07 -24.45 -20.69
CA ASN A 376 11.10 -23.57 -20.05
C ASN A 376 10.07 -23.11 -21.09
N PRO A 377 8.75 -23.35 -20.86
CA PRO A 377 7.72 -23.00 -21.84
C PRO A 377 7.34 -21.52 -21.85
N TYR A 378 7.68 -20.76 -20.81
CA TYR A 378 7.22 -19.37 -20.60
C TYR A 378 8.31 -18.34 -20.89
N TYR A 379 9.57 -18.69 -20.62
CA TYR A 379 10.72 -17.79 -20.73
C TYR A 379 11.84 -18.44 -21.54
N ASP A 380 12.74 -17.64 -22.06
CA ASP A 380 14.00 -18.08 -22.67
C ASP A 380 15.10 -17.02 -22.52
N SER A 381 16.32 -17.42 -22.84
CA SER A 381 17.49 -16.56 -23.04
C SER A 381 18.09 -16.80 -24.42
N ARG A 382 17.21 -16.65 -25.45
CA ARG A 382 17.54 -16.92 -26.86
C ARG A 382 18.81 -16.22 -27.31
N ASN A 383 19.60 -16.88 -28.17
CA ASN A 383 20.85 -16.39 -28.72
C ASN A 383 21.91 -16.07 -27.65
N ASP A 384 21.85 -16.78 -26.50
CA ASP A 384 22.74 -16.53 -25.35
C ASP A 384 22.76 -15.05 -24.92
N CYS A 385 21.58 -14.41 -24.92
CA CYS A 385 21.43 -12.98 -24.74
C CYS A 385 21.70 -12.45 -23.33
N ASN A 386 21.98 -13.32 -22.35
CA ASN A 386 22.15 -12.93 -20.94
C ASN A 386 20.96 -12.12 -20.39
N ALA A 387 19.74 -12.56 -20.68
CA ALA A 387 18.50 -11.94 -20.21
C ALA A 387 17.39 -12.98 -20.06
N ILE A 388 16.36 -12.61 -19.34
CA ILE A 388 15.10 -13.36 -19.27
C ILE A 388 14.10 -12.73 -20.23
N ILE A 389 13.68 -13.46 -21.24
CA ILE A 389 12.68 -13.00 -22.21
C ILE A 389 11.40 -13.80 -22.03
N ARG A 390 10.28 -13.12 -21.82
CA ARG A 390 8.96 -13.73 -21.76
C ARG A 390 8.44 -14.00 -23.17
N LYS A 391 8.22 -15.29 -23.49
CA LYS A 391 7.85 -15.75 -24.84
C LYS A 391 6.51 -15.22 -25.34
N LYS A 392 5.55 -15.03 -24.41
CA LYS A 392 4.17 -14.61 -24.73
C LYS A 392 4.09 -13.33 -25.55
N ASP A 393 4.95 -12.36 -25.26
CA ASP A 393 4.90 -11.00 -25.79
C ASP A 393 6.28 -10.47 -26.24
N ASN A 394 7.31 -11.31 -26.20
CA ASN A 394 8.70 -10.94 -26.45
C ASN A 394 9.16 -9.77 -25.55
N CYS A 395 8.78 -9.81 -24.27
CA CYS A 395 9.19 -8.84 -23.28
C CYS A 395 10.49 -9.28 -22.61
N LEU A 396 11.53 -8.47 -22.65
CA LEU A 396 12.75 -8.66 -21.86
C LEU A 396 12.41 -8.24 -20.43
N VAL A 397 12.29 -9.20 -19.53
CA VAL A 397 11.84 -9.02 -18.13
C VAL A 397 12.98 -8.60 -17.22
N ALA A 398 14.20 -9.16 -17.42
CA ALA A 398 15.38 -8.82 -16.64
C ALA A 398 16.64 -9.05 -17.46
N GLY A 399 17.57 -8.12 -17.35
CA GLY A 399 18.88 -8.19 -17.98
C GLY A 399 20.03 -8.01 -16.98
N CYS A 400 21.24 -7.99 -17.46
CA CYS A 400 22.47 -7.70 -16.70
C CYS A 400 23.46 -6.88 -17.55
N CYS A 401 24.62 -6.57 -16.99
CA CYS A 401 25.62 -5.75 -17.67
C CYS A 401 26.10 -6.29 -19.03
N ASN A 402 26.02 -7.61 -19.24
CA ASN A 402 26.44 -8.29 -20.48
C ASN A 402 25.27 -8.64 -21.42
N THR A 403 24.08 -8.14 -21.17
CA THR A 403 22.91 -8.45 -22.01
C THR A 403 23.08 -7.94 -23.43
N GLN A 404 22.81 -8.82 -24.39
CA GLN A 404 22.68 -8.51 -25.82
C GLN A 404 21.21 -8.57 -26.19
N ILE A 405 20.53 -7.43 -26.33
CA ILE A 405 19.08 -7.40 -26.59
C ILE A 405 18.78 -7.99 -27.98
N PRO A 406 18.04 -9.10 -28.09
CA PRO A 406 17.71 -9.71 -29.37
C PRO A 406 16.83 -8.84 -30.26
N GLU A 407 17.00 -8.97 -31.59
CA GLU A 407 16.29 -8.15 -32.60
C GLU A 407 14.77 -8.35 -32.62
N ASP A 408 14.25 -9.41 -32.01
CA ASP A 408 12.81 -9.70 -31.95
C ASP A 408 12.15 -9.30 -30.63
N VAL A 409 12.89 -8.65 -29.72
CA VAL A 409 12.35 -8.07 -28.48
C VAL A 409 11.45 -6.89 -28.82
N LYS A 410 10.23 -6.91 -28.30
CA LYS A 410 9.19 -5.88 -28.52
C LYS A 410 9.02 -4.94 -27.35
N ILE A 411 9.31 -5.41 -26.14
CA ILE A 411 9.10 -4.67 -24.89
C ILE A 411 10.35 -4.82 -24.04
N ILE A 412 10.86 -3.72 -23.51
CA ILE A 412 11.76 -3.74 -22.35
C ILE A 412 10.86 -3.58 -21.12
N GLY A 413 10.86 -4.57 -20.25
CA GLY A 413 9.97 -4.67 -19.09
C GLY A 413 10.29 -3.65 -18.00
N GLU A 414 9.39 -3.54 -17.04
CA GLU A 414 9.54 -2.69 -15.87
C GLU A 414 10.81 -3.07 -15.10
N SER A 415 11.65 -2.06 -14.80
CA SER A 415 12.93 -2.19 -14.08
C SER A 415 13.91 -3.23 -14.66
N ALA A 416 13.77 -3.59 -15.94
CA ALA A 416 14.52 -4.69 -16.53
C ALA A 416 16.05 -4.54 -16.45
N PHE A 417 16.57 -3.32 -16.42
CA PHE A 417 18.00 -2.99 -16.26
C PHE A 417 18.24 -1.97 -15.14
N MET A 418 17.27 -1.77 -14.26
CA MET A 418 17.38 -0.77 -13.20
C MET A 418 18.63 -1.00 -12.35
N ASP A 419 19.41 0.09 -12.14
CA ASP A 419 20.66 0.08 -11.36
C ASP A 419 21.67 -1.00 -11.83
N GLN A 420 21.79 -1.15 -13.17
CA GLN A 420 22.77 -2.03 -13.79
C GLN A 420 23.88 -1.21 -14.45
N HIS A 421 25.13 -1.69 -14.34
CA HIS A 421 26.25 -1.17 -15.11
C HIS A 421 26.11 -1.60 -16.58
N THR A 422 25.41 -0.80 -17.37
CA THR A 422 25.18 -1.08 -18.79
C THR A 422 26.33 -0.55 -19.68
N SER A 423 26.30 -0.92 -20.97
CA SER A 423 27.19 -0.29 -21.96
C SER A 423 26.93 1.21 -22.06
N LYS A 424 27.99 2.01 -22.26
CA LYS A 424 27.86 3.45 -22.52
C LYS A 424 27.02 3.79 -23.74
N HIS A 425 27.00 2.89 -24.73
CA HIS A 425 26.29 3.03 -25.99
C HIS A 425 25.32 1.87 -26.14
N LEU A 426 24.04 2.19 -26.20
CA LEU A 426 22.96 1.21 -26.34
C LEU A 426 22.25 1.38 -27.68
N VAL A 427 22.21 0.33 -28.47
CA VAL A 427 21.41 0.27 -29.69
C VAL A 427 20.20 -0.61 -29.40
N LEU A 428 19.02 -0.04 -29.47
CA LEU A 428 17.77 -0.77 -29.25
C LEU A 428 17.29 -1.43 -30.55
N PRO A 429 16.69 -2.65 -30.48
CA PRO A 429 16.31 -3.41 -31.65
C PRO A 429 15.16 -2.74 -32.44
N GLN A 430 15.14 -2.96 -33.78
CA GLN A 430 14.15 -2.35 -34.67
C GLN A 430 12.71 -2.89 -34.45
N SER A 431 12.53 -3.96 -33.73
CA SER A 431 11.22 -4.50 -33.34
C SER A 431 10.64 -3.86 -32.08
N LEU A 432 11.44 -3.07 -31.33
CA LEU A 432 11.03 -2.54 -30.04
C LEU A 432 9.92 -1.48 -30.19
N THR A 433 8.82 -1.68 -29.50
CA THR A 433 7.64 -0.79 -29.53
C THR A 433 7.39 -0.09 -28.21
N LYS A 434 7.87 -0.67 -27.09
CA LYS A 434 7.58 -0.18 -25.75
C LYS A 434 8.77 -0.30 -24.81
N ILE A 435 9.00 0.73 -23.99
CA ILE A 435 9.90 0.71 -22.84
C ILE A 435 9.05 1.02 -21.60
N GLU A 436 9.04 0.09 -20.64
CA GLU A 436 8.22 0.18 -19.45
C GLU A 436 8.89 1.03 -18.35
N ARG A 437 8.17 1.20 -17.24
CA ARG A 437 8.55 2.05 -16.12
C ARG A 437 9.94 1.66 -15.58
N CYS A 438 10.77 2.68 -15.27
CA CYS A 438 12.10 2.53 -14.67
C CYS A 438 13.03 1.54 -15.39
N ALA A 439 12.77 1.20 -16.66
CA ALA A 439 13.47 0.13 -17.38
C ALA A 439 14.99 0.25 -17.38
N PHE A 440 15.54 1.48 -17.45
CA PHE A 440 16.97 1.80 -17.38
C PHE A 440 17.28 2.85 -16.30
N CYS A 441 16.37 3.05 -15.33
CA CYS A 441 16.59 4.00 -14.24
C CYS A 441 17.88 3.64 -13.48
N LEU A 442 18.64 4.65 -13.02
CA LEU A 442 19.92 4.50 -12.32
C LEU A 442 21.04 3.80 -13.15
N CYS A 443 20.89 3.64 -14.47
CA CYS A 443 21.97 3.18 -15.32
C CYS A 443 22.98 4.33 -15.55
N GLU A 444 23.77 4.65 -14.56
CA GLU A 444 24.66 5.83 -14.55
C GLU A 444 25.69 5.86 -15.69
N ASP A 445 26.09 4.67 -16.20
CA ASP A 445 27.05 4.55 -17.30
C ASP A 445 26.44 4.79 -18.69
N LEU A 446 25.11 4.78 -18.83
CA LEU A 446 24.41 4.86 -20.12
C LEU A 446 24.44 6.29 -20.68
N GLU A 447 25.33 6.52 -21.64
CA GLU A 447 25.62 7.86 -22.19
C GLU A 447 24.90 8.17 -23.51
N GLU A 448 24.73 7.16 -24.37
CA GLU A 448 24.14 7.31 -25.71
C GLU A 448 23.17 6.16 -26.01
N ILE A 449 22.00 6.52 -26.55
CA ILE A 449 20.95 5.55 -26.88
C ILE A 449 20.49 5.80 -28.32
N ILE A 450 20.48 4.76 -29.13
CA ILE A 450 19.88 4.77 -30.47
C ILE A 450 18.50 4.14 -30.36
N PHE A 451 17.48 4.97 -30.50
CA PHE A 451 16.08 4.56 -30.46
C PHE A 451 15.59 4.14 -31.84
N PRO A 452 14.87 2.99 -31.97
CA PRO A 452 14.28 2.59 -33.24
C PRO A 452 13.03 3.42 -33.59
N GLU A 453 12.75 3.56 -34.89
CA GLU A 453 11.54 4.27 -35.36
C GLU A 453 10.22 3.59 -34.93
N SER A 454 10.26 2.27 -34.67
CA SER A 454 9.12 1.47 -34.19
C SER A 454 8.69 1.80 -32.78
N LEU A 455 9.50 2.51 -31.97
CA LEU A 455 9.22 2.84 -30.59
C LEU A 455 8.07 3.86 -30.50
N THR A 456 6.96 3.42 -29.93
CA THR A 456 5.73 4.22 -29.80
C THR A 456 5.37 4.57 -28.36
N THR A 457 5.96 3.88 -27.37
CA THR A 457 5.63 4.10 -25.96
C THR A 457 6.87 4.07 -25.10
N VAL A 458 7.06 5.10 -24.28
CA VAL A 458 8.06 5.18 -23.22
C VAL A 458 7.35 5.58 -21.94
N CYS A 459 7.49 4.72 -20.92
CA CYS A 459 6.84 4.94 -19.65
C CYS A 459 7.72 5.78 -18.70
N ASP A 460 7.11 6.12 -17.58
CA ASP A 460 7.67 6.91 -16.50
C ASP A 460 9.02 6.40 -15.99
N GLY A 461 9.95 7.31 -15.68
CA GLY A 461 11.24 7.02 -15.09
C GLY A 461 12.16 6.13 -15.92
N ALA A 462 11.80 5.80 -17.18
CA ALA A 462 12.51 4.80 -17.97
C ALA A 462 14.00 5.05 -18.12
N PHE A 463 14.45 6.32 -18.08
CA PHE A 463 15.85 6.73 -18.22
C PHE A 463 16.29 7.72 -17.13
N ASP A 464 15.57 7.80 -16.01
CA ASP A 464 15.93 8.70 -14.92
C ASP A 464 17.29 8.27 -14.32
N ASP A 465 18.07 9.26 -13.89
CA ASP A 465 19.41 9.08 -13.31
C ASP A 465 20.40 8.32 -14.23
N THR A 466 20.20 8.41 -15.55
CA THR A 466 21.20 7.96 -16.54
C THR A 466 22.10 9.10 -16.99
N ALA A 467 23.35 8.81 -17.41
CA ALA A 467 24.20 9.82 -18.03
C ALA A 467 23.57 10.40 -19.32
N TRP A 468 22.76 9.63 -20.05
CA TRP A 468 21.97 10.13 -21.18
C TRP A 468 20.98 11.21 -20.77
N TRP A 469 20.22 10.99 -19.67
CA TRP A 469 19.26 11.96 -19.12
C TRP A 469 19.98 13.25 -18.66
N GLU A 470 21.10 13.10 -17.96
CA GLU A 470 21.86 14.24 -17.45
C GLU A 470 22.40 15.14 -18.57
N LYS A 471 22.73 14.57 -19.72
CA LYS A 471 23.17 15.32 -20.91
C LYS A 471 22.05 16.08 -21.65
N GLN A 472 20.77 15.80 -21.35
CA GLN A 472 19.67 16.51 -22.00
C GLN A 472 19.63 17.97 -21.59
N SER A 473 19.34 18.85 -22.56
CA SER A 473 19.13 20.28 -22.30
C SER A 473 17.84 20.50 -21.52
N ALA A 474 17.78 21.57 -20.73
CA ALA A 474 16.53 22.00 -20.10
C ALA A 474 15.43 22.26 -21.15
N GLY A 475 14.19 22.02 -20.76
CA GLY A 475 13.02 22.10 -21.62
C GLY A 475 12.43 20.73 -21.95
N ALA A 476 11.63 20.68 -23.02
CA ALA A 476 10.97 19.44 -23.45
C ALA A 476 11.98 18.47 -24.10
N VAL A 477 12.13 17.29 -23.52
CA VAL A 477 12.97 16.19 -24.01
C VAL A 477 12.13 15.22 -24.81
N TYR A 478 12.58 14.88 -26.01
CA TYR A 478 11.87 14.01 -26.94
C TYR A 478 12.65 12.73 -27.23
N ILE A 479 11.91 11.63 -27.29
CA ILE A 479 12.35 10.35 -27.85
C ILE A 479 11.51 10.08 -29.09
N ASN A 480 12.10 10.13 -30.28
CA ASN A 480 11.36 10.11 -31.55
C ASN A 480 10.24 11.18 -31.57
N ASN A 481 8.99 10.76 -31.72
CA ASN A 481 7.79 11.61 -31.70
C ASN A 481 7.06 11.61 -30.34
N ILE A 482 7.69 11.15 -29.27
CA ILE A 482 7.15 11.13 -27.92
C ILE A 482 7.77 12.29 -27.15
N LEU A 483 6.98 13.16 -26.53
CA LEU A 483 7.44 14.06 -25.48
C LEU A 483 7.63 13.20 -24.22
N TYR A 484 8.88 12.85 -23.92
CA TYR A 484 9.21 11.95 -22.81
C TYR A 484 9.12 12.66 -21.46
N LYS A 485 9.85 13.75 -21.27
CA LYS A 485 9.88 14.46 -19.99
C LYS A 485 10.29 15.91 -20.17
N TYR A 486 9.85 16.81 -19.31
CA TYR A 486 10.29 18.21 -19.25
C TYR A 486 11.37 18.37 -18.19
N LYS A 487 12.58 18.77 -18.61
CA LYS A 487 13.74 18.98 -17.72
C LYS A 487 13.79 20.44 -17.26
N PRO A 488 13.62 20.75 -15.97
CA PRO A 488 13.68 22.12 -15.48
C PRO A 488 15.12 22.69 -15.52
N HIS A 489 15.26 24.02 -15.51
CA HIS A 489 16.56 24.68 -15.44
C HIS A 489 17.21 24.52 -14.06
N VAL A 490 18.39 23.91 -13.99
CA VAL A 490 19.09 23.56 -12.73
C VAL A 490 19.56 24.77 -11.92
N HIS A 491 19.86 25.93 -12.59
CA HIS A 491 20.52 27.06 -11.94
C HIS A 491 19.62 28.25 -11.58
N SER A 492 18.43 28.39 -12.13
CA SER A 492 17.53 29.52 -11.85
C SER A 492 16.24 29.14 -11.19
N GLY A 493 15.89 27.84 -11.19
CA GLY A 493 14.55 27.40 -10.85
C GLY A 493 13.49 28.12 -11.71
N GLU A 494 13.90 28.74 -12.82
CA GLU A 494 13.04 29.40 -13.78
C GLU A 494 12.61 28.37 -14.81
N CYS A 495 11.34 28.01 -14.77
CA CYS A 495 10.66 27.33 -15.84
C CYS A 495 10.25 28.37 -16.88
N GLU A 496 10.48 28.13 -18.16
CA GLU A 496 9.82 28.92 -19.19
C GLU A 496 8.31 28.85 -18.91
N PRO A 497 7.57 29.98 -18.91
CA PRO A 497 6.16 29.99 -18.55
C PRO A 497 5.29 29.21 -19.53
N HIS A 498 5.85 28.75 -20.64
CA HIS A 498 5.15 27.98 -21.67
C HIS A 498 6.08 27.03 -22.43
N CYS A 499 5.54 25.88 -22.79
CA CYS A 499 6.20 24.86 -23.61
C CYS A 499 5.34 24.59 -24.86
N PHE A 500 5.86 24.92 -26.04
CA PHE A 500 5.22 24.51 -27.30
C PHE A 500 5.63 23.09 -27.63
N VAL A 501 4.65 22.17 -27.64
CA VAL A 501 4.88 20.79 -28.07
C VAL A 501 5.22 20.76 -29.55
N ARG A 502 6.30 20.06 -29.91
CA ARG A 502 6.85 19.98 -31.27
C ARG A 502 5.80 19.41 -32.26
N GLU A 503 5.72 19.99 -33.45
CA GLU A 503 4.93 19.39 -34.54
C GLU A 503 5.41 17.97 -34.86
N GLY A 504 4.46 17.06 -35.11
CA GLY A 504 4.73 15.64 -35.31
C GLY A 504 4.80 14.82 -34.03
N THR A 505 4.63 15.43 -32.83
CA THR A 505 4.51 14.69 -31.58
C THR A 505 3.23 13.87 -31.59
N THR A 506 3.37 12.57 -31.33
CA THR A 506 2.24 11.64 -31.30
C THR A 506 1.73 11.38 -29.88
N GLN A 507 2.62 11.47 -28.88
CA GLN A 507 2.32 11.16 -27.49
C GLN A 507 3.05 12.09 -26.52
N ILE A 508 2.42 12.39 -25.39
CA ILE A 508 3.01 12.92 -24.16
C ILE A 508 3.00 11.79 -23.13
N ALA A 509 4.17 11.43 -22.65
CA ALA A 509 4.37 10.29 -21.76
C ALA A 509 3.77 10.49 -20.36
N SER A 510 3.68 9.42 -19.59
CA SER A 510 3.37 9.46 -18.15
C SER A 510 4.44 10.27 -17.42
N CYS A 511 4.04 11.06 -16.42
CA CYS A 511 4.93 11.88 -15.60
C CYS A 511 5.84 12.84 -16.42
N ALA A 512 5.43 13.19 -17.65
CA ALA A 512 6.19 14.09 -18.51
C ALA A 512 6.46 15.47 -17.88
N PHE A 513 5.62 15.91 -16.97
CA PHE A 513 5.68 17.19 -16.28
C PHE A 513 5.66 17.04 -14.75
N GLU A 514 6.14 15.92 -14.22
CA GLU A 514 6.21 15.71 -12.78
C GLU A 514 7.15 16.71 -12.08
N ASP A 515 6.99 16.90 -10.78
CA ASP A 515 7.85 17.69 -9.90
C ASP A 515 8.02 19.17 -10.29
N LEU A 516 7.20 19.70 -11.19
CA LEU A 516 7.21 21.12 -11.51
C LEU A 516 6.57 21.94 -10.38
N THR A 517 7.37 22.80 -9.78
CA THR A 517 6.95 23.70 -8.68
C THR A 517 6.48 25.08 -9.16
N LYS A 518 6.56 25.36 -10.47
CA LYS A 518 6.19 26.64 -11.08
C LYS A 518 5.18 26.43 -12.21
N PRO A 519 4.29 27.40 -12.44
CA PRO A 519 3.30 27.33 -13.50
C PRO A 519 3.92 27.14 -14.89
N LEU A 520 3.43 26.15 -15.63
CA LEU A 520 3.80 25.86 -17.01
C LEU A 520 2.55 25.71 -17.88
N TYR A 521 2.49 26.46 -18.99
CA TYR A 521 1.48 26.25 -20.02
C TYR A 521 2.08 25.34 -21.11
N VAL A 522 1.45 24.20 -21.35
CA VAL A 522 1.84 23.24 -22.38
C VAL A 522 0.90 23.40 -23.56
N ILE A 523 1.41 23.88 -24.70
CA ILE A 523 0.61 24.21 -25.88
C ILE A 523 0.74 23.08 -26.90
N LEU A 524 -0.37 22.40 -27.16
CA LEU A 524 -0.43 21.29 -28.11
C LEU A 524 -0.37 21.78 -29.56
N PRO A 525 0.22 21.00 -30.49
CA PRO A 525 0.17 21.27 -31.94
C PRO A 525 -1.26 21.13 -32.48
N ALA A 526 -1.47 21.50 -33.75
CA ALA A 526 -2.80 21.48 -34.37
C ALA A 526 -3.37 20.08 -34.63
N HIS A 527 -2.50 19.06 -34.68
CA HIS A 527 -2.91 17.66 -34.83
C HIS A 527 -3.18 17.01 -33.47
N THR A 528 -3.87 15.88 -33.46
CA THR A 528 -4.20 15.13 -32.24
C THR A 528 -2.94 14.54 -31.62
N VAL A 529 -2.73 14.81 -30.32
CA VAL A 529 -1.65 14.24 -29.50
C VAL A 529 -2.30 13.41 -28.39
N GLU A 530 -1.83 12.19 -28.20
CA GLU A 530 -2.25 11.37 -27.05
C GLU A 530 -1.53 11.88 -25.78
N VAL A 531 -2.32 12.38 -24.84
CA VAL A 531 -1.81 12.83 -23.55
C VAL A 531 -2.08 11.75 -22.50
N HIS A 532 -1.01 11.20 -21.92
CA HIS A 532 -1.19 10.20 -20.86
C HIS A 532 -1.91 10.82 -19.66
N LYS A 533 -2.86 10.08 -19.04
CA LYS A 533 -3.68 10.58 -17.91
C LYS A 533 -2.85 11.09 -16.72
N ASN A 534 -1.67 10.52 -16.52
CA ASN A 534 -0.74 10.91 -15.46
C ASN A 534 0.41 11.82 -15.97
N ALA A 535 0.26 12.48 -17.12
CA ALA A 535 1.32 13.34 -17.68
C ALA A 535 1.74 14.47 -16.73
N CYS A 536 0.82 14.95 -15.90
CA CYS A 536 1.02 16.02 -14.91
C CYS A 536 1.02 15.49 -13.47
N ALA A 537 1.29 14.21 -13.22
CA ALA A 537 1.33 13.66 -11.88
C ALA A 537 2.22 14.52 -10.96
N TYR A 538 1.76 14.75 -9.72
CA TYR A 538 2.40 15.61 -8.71
C TYR A 538 2.57 17.10 -9.07
N ALA A 539 2.09 17.54 -10.23
CA ALA A 539 2.16 18.91 -10.72
C ALA A 539 0.84 19.46 -11.29
N GLU A 540 -0.29 18.83 -10.98
CA GLU A 540 -1.61 19.19 -11.54
C GLU A 540 -2.00 20.65 -11.28
N GLU A 541 -1.59 21.24 -10.17
CA GLU A 541 -1.86 22.65 -9.84
C GLU A 541 -0.97 23.63 -10.64
N HIS A 542 0.15 23.15 -11.19
CA HIS A 542 1.15 23.96 -11.86
C HIS A 542 1.13 23.83 -13.37
N VAL A 543 0.57 22.77 -13.93
CA VAL A 543 0.61 22.50 -15.37
C VAL A 543 -0.77 22.63 -15.99
N LYS A 544 -0.89 23.44 -17.06
CA LYS A 544 -2.09 23.57 -17.88
C LYS A 544 -1.78 23.16 -19.31
N ILE A 545 -2.43 22.11 -19.78
CA ILE A 545 -2.34 21.65 -21.17
C ILE A 545 -3.42 22.35 -21.97
N LEU A 546 -3.04 23.05 -23.04
CA LEU A 546 -3.89 23.92 -23.83
C LEU A 546 -3.77 23.60 -25.32
N THR A 547 -4.85 23.76 -26.05
CA THR A 547 -4.83 23.86 -27.51
C THR A 547 -4.23 25.20 -27.96
N GLN A 548 -3.84 25.32 -29.22
CA GLN A 548 -3.37 26.61 -29.75
C GLN A 548 -4.45 27.70 -29.72
N GLU A 549 -5.73 27.33 -29.85
CA GLU A 549 -6.86 28.27 -29.78
C GLU A 549 -7.05 28.81 -28.36
N GLU A 550 -7.06 27.94 -27.37
CA GLU A 550 -7.13 28.32 -25.94
C GLU A 550 -5.95 29.20 -25.54
N TRP A 551 -4.73 28.85 -25.97
CA TRP A 551 -3.56 29.68 -25.71
C TRP A 551 -3.68 31.09 -26.30
N ARG A 552 -4.16 31.21 -27.55
CA ARG A 552 -4.38 32.53 -28.19
C ARG A 552 -5.43 33.36 -27.46
N ALA A 553 -6.40 32.73 -26.83
CA ALA A 553 -7.46 33.41 -26.07
C ALA A 553 -6.98 33.99 -24.73
N ILE A 554 -5.95 33.39 -24.12
CA ILE A 554 -5.43 33.82 -22.80
C ILE A 554 -4.11 34.60 -22.90
N LYS A 555 -3.45 34.58 -24.07
CA LYS A 555 -2.21 35.33 -24.29
C LYS A 555 -2.52 36.84 -24.25
N PRO A 556 -1.86 37.62 -23.37
CA PRO A 556 -2.08 39.08 -23.27
C PRO A 556 -1.72 39.85 -24.53
#